data_2bbbcd003a6e4af7675fea9d50c75fb1
#
_entry.id   2bbbcd003a6e4af7675fea9d50c75fb1
#
_cell.length_a   1.000
_cell.length_b   1.000
_cell.length_c   1.000
_cell.angle_alpha   90.00
_cell.angle_beta   90.00
_cell.angle_gamma   90.00
#
_symmetry.space_group_name_H-M   'P 1'
#
loop_
_entity.id
_entity.type
_entity.pdbx_description
1 polymer ?
#
loop_
_entity_poly.entity_id
_entity_poly.type
_entity_poly.pdbx_seq_one_letter_code
_entity_poly.pdbx_strand_id
1 'polypeptide(L)'
;VHAGHDAVPGSLKAKLNVRGNQMMEELSRKLDFAYRQNGSLVLCFEEENRGKLEELYERGCKNGVQGLQVLDKQQLLSMEPALTHHAIAALYAPTGGIVCPFGLTIAMAENAAQNGAAFLRNKRVDGIESMERGYRIYTTDGSSYEASLVINAAGAHADEIHNMLPLKEGHKEMHLIARKGEYCLYDKRAGELVDKTIFQLPGKYGKGIL
;
A
#
# COMPACT_ATOMS: atom_id res chain seq x y z
N VAL A 1 -5.27 -1.43 3.91
CA VAL A 1 -4.21 -0.79 4.72
C VAL A 1 -3.40 -1.88 5.40
N HIS A 2 -2.15 -2.07 4.94
CA HIS A 2 -1.29 -3.12 5.47
C HIS A 2 -0.77 -2.80 6.87
N ALA A 3 -0.67 -3.81 7.74
CA ALA A 3 -0.11 -3.67 9.09
C ALA A 3 1.41 -3.41 9.10
N GLY A 4 2.16 -3.95 8.12
CA GLY A 4 3.61 -3.73 7.99
C GLY A 4 4.51 -4.93 8.29
N HIS A 5 3.94 -6.12 8.50
CA HIS A 5 4.69 -7.34 8.82
C HIS A 5 5.51 -7.91 7.66
N ASP A 6 5.18 -7.56 6.41
CA ASP A 6 5.77 -8.15 5.21
C ASP A 6 7.07 -7.46 4.73
N ALA A 7 7.24 -6.19 5.06
CA ALA A 7 8.38 -5.41 4.57
C ALA A 7 9.68 -5.78 5.30
N VAL A 8 10.80 -5.76 4.55
CA VAL A 8 12.14 -6.04 5.10
C VAL A 8 12.47 -5.05 6.23
N PRO A 9 12.83 -5.53 7.43
CA PRO A 9 13.15 -4.67 8.55
C PRO A 9 14.27 -3.67 8.24
N GLY A 10 14.12 -2.44 8.76
CA GLY A 10 15.07 -1.35 8.53
C GLY A 10 14.89 -0.61 7.20
N SER A 11 14.16 -1.18 6.24
CA SER A 11 13.87 -0.53 4.96
C SER A 11 12.94 0.68 5.13
N LEU A 12 13.02 1.63 4.19
CA LEU A 12 12.10 2.76 4.13
C LEU A 12 10.64 2.28 3.97
N LYS A 13 10.43 1.21 3.19
CA LYS A 13 9.13 0.57 3.02
C LYS A 13 8.53 0.11 4.36
N ALA A 14 9.33 -0.54 5.23
CA ALA A 14 8.87 -0.98 6.55
C ALA A 14 8.47 0.20 7.42
N LYS A 15 9.34 1.22 7.52
CA LYS A 15 9.12 2.42 8.33
C LYS A 15 7.85 3.17 7.89
N LEU A 16 7.71 3.43 6.59
CA LEU A 16 6.57 4.18 6.05
C LEU A 16 5.27 3.38 6.09
N ASN A 17 5.32 2.05 5.94
CA ASN A 17 4.15 1.20 6.04
C ASN A 17 3.54 1.26 7.45
N VAL A 18 4.34 1.02 8.49
CA VAL A 18 3.87 1.07 9.88
C VAL A 18 3.39 2.47 10.26
N ARG A 19 4.14 3.52 9.88
CA ARG A 19 3.71 4.90 10.14
C ARG A 19 2.41 5.26 9.42
N GLY A 20 2.27 4.90 8.14
CA GLY A 20 1.05 5.14 7.37
C GLY A 20 -0.17 4.42 7.96
N ASN A 21 0.02 3.17 8.42
CA ASN A 21 -1.02 2.43 9.12
C ASN A 21 -1.47 3.17 10.39
N GLN A 22 -0.55 3.60 11.24
CA GLN A 22 -0.84 4.32 12.48
C GLN A 22 -1.56 5.66 12.26
N MET A 23 -1.32 6.32 11.13
CA MET A 23 -1.96 7.60 10.79
C MET A 23 -3.39 7.45 10.27
N MET A 24 -3.77 6.26 9.78
CA MET A 24 -4.96 6.09 8.96
C MET A 24 -6.26 6.42 9.71
N GLU A 25 -6.40 6.00 10.95
CA GLU A 25 -7.59 6.28 11.75
C GLU A 25 -7.79 7.77 12.01
N GLU A 26 -6.72 8.46 12.38
CA GLU A 26 -6.78 9.92 12.61
C GLU A 26 -7.09 10.68 11.32
N LEU A 27 -6.45 10.30 10.21
CA LEU A 27 -6.71 10.91 8.91
C LEU A 27 -8.16 10.67 8.46
N SER A 28 -8.70 9.47 8.64
CA SER A 28 -10.07 9.17 8.26
C SER A 28 -11.09 10.05 9.00
N ARG A 29 -10.85 10.30 10.28
CA ARG A 29 -11.70 11.21 11.08
C ARG A 29 -11.55 12.67 10.69
N LYS A 30 -10.32 13.11 10.39
CA LYS A 30 -10.04 14.52 10.03
C LYS A 30 -10.52 14.89 8.62
N LEU A 31 -10.45 13.95 7.68
CA LEU A 31 -10.74 14.15 6.28
C LEU A 31 -12.05 13.50 5.81
N ASP A 32 -12.79 12.90 6.74
CA ASP A 32 -14.12 12.30 6.53
C ASP A 32 -14.17 11.28 5.38
N PHE A 33 -13.27 10.28 5.41
CA PHE A 33 -13.34 9.14 4.51
C PHE A 33 -13.53 7.81 5.27
N ALA A 34 -14.19 6.85 4.63
CA ALA A 34 -14.46 5.56 5.24
C ALA A 34 -13.18 4.73 5.44
N TYR A 35 -12.91 4.38 6.69
CA TYR A 35 -11.83 3.48 7.11
C TYR A 35 -12.36 2.49 8.15
N ARG A 36 -11.95 1.22 8.05
CA ARG A 36 -12.26 0.20 9.04
C ARG A 36 -11.00 -0.60 9.36
N GLN A 37 -10.60 -0.60 10.63
CA GLN A 37 -9.54 -1.46 11.13
C GLN A 37 -10.14 -2.83 11.46
N ASN A 38 -10.26 -3.69 10.45
CA ASN A 38 -10.86 -5.02 10.57
C ASN A 38 -9.82 -6.12 10.87
N GLY A 39 -8.54 -5.80 10.86
CA GLY A 39 -7.46 -6.75 10.98
C GLY A 39 -7.21 -7.56 9.70
N SER A 40 -6.12 -8.29 9.68
CA SER A 40 -5.77 -9.19 8.57
C SER A 40 -5.19 -10.51 9.06
N LEU A 41 -5.43 -11.55 8.28
CA LEU A 41 -4.94 -12.91 8.49
C LEU A 41 -4.07 -13.33 7.31
N VAL A 42 -2.91 -13.91 7.59
CA VAL A 42 -2.09 -14.61 6.58
C VAL A 42 -2.21 -16.09 6.87
N LEU A 43 -2.89 -16.83 6.00
CA LEU A 43 -3.20 -18.25 6.22
C LEU A 43 -2.04 -19.17 5.87
N CYS A 44 -1.85 -20.21 6.67
CA CYS A 44 -0.95 -21.32 6.43
C CYS A 44 -1.75 -22.61 6.26
N PHE A 45 -1.46 -23.39 5.20
CA PHE A 45 -2.17 -24.60 4.86
C PHE A 45 -1.34 -25.89 5.06
N GLU A 46 -0.02 -25.75 5.16
CA GLU A 46 0.92 -26.87 5.21
C GLU A 46 1.89 -26.68 6.36
N GLU A 47 2.17 -27.76 7.12
CA GLU A 47 3.12 -27.72 8.25
C GLU A 47 4.53 -27.30 7.82
N GLU A 48 4.96 -27.69 6.63
CA GLU A 48 6.26 -27.31 6.05
C GLU A 48 6.42 -25.77 5.89
N ASN A 49 5.31 -25.07 5.74
CA ASN A 49 5.29 -23.62 5.59
C ASN A 49 5.10 -22.85 6.90
N ARG A 50 4.92 -23.54 8.03
CA ARG A 50 4.72 -22.89 9.34
C ARG A 50 5.89 -21.98 9.72
N GLY A 51 7.13 -22.38 9.40
CA GLY A 51 8.30 -21.53 9.64
C GLY A 51 8.27 -20.19 8.92
N LYS A 52 7.65 -20.11 7.73
CA LYS A 52 7.46 -18.83 7.02
C LYS A 52 6.49 -17.88 7.76
N LEU A 53 5.50 -18.45 8.45
CA LEU A 53 4.57 -17.68 9.26
C LEU A 53 5.29 -17.06 10.47
N GLU A 54 6.16 -17.83 11.11
CA GLU A 54 7.00 -17.35 12.22
C GLU A 54 7.99 -16.28 11.77
N GLU A 55 8.62 -16.47 10.60
CA GLU A 55 9.48 -15.44 10.01
C GLU A 55 8.73 -14.12 9.77
N LEU A 56 7.47 -14.18 9.28
CA LEU A 56 6.64 -12.99 9.09
C LEU A 56 6.27 -12.34 10.43
N TYR A 57 5.99 -13.14 11.46
CA TYR A 57 5.74 -12.66 12.81
C TYR A 57 6.95 -11.90 13.37
N GLU A 58 8.13 -12.53 13.34
CA GLU A 58 9.37 -11.90 13.83
C GLU A 58 9.68 -10.60 13.06
N ARG A 59 9.50 -10.64 11.73
CA ARG A 59 9.70 -9.49 10.86
C ARG A 59 8.77 -8.34 11.23
N GLY A 60 7.50 -8.66 11.46
CA GLY A 60 6.50 -7.70 11.90
C GLY A 60 6.82 -7.08 13.26
N CYS A 61 7.27 -7.89 14.21
CA CYS A 61 7.74 -7.41 15.52
C CYS A 61 8.93 -6.45 15.38
N LYS A 62 9.93 -6.81 14.55
CA LYS A 62 11.09 -5.94 14.25
C LYS A 62 10.69 -4.64 13.57
N ASN A 63 9.61 -4.64 12.79
CA ASN A 63 9.05 -3.44 12.16
C ASN A 63 8.19 -2.59 13.09
N GLY A 64 7.90 -3.07 14.31
CA GLY A 64 7.08 -2.36 15.29
C GLY A 64 5.57 -2.51 15.10
N VAL A 65 5.13 -3.53 14.37
CA VAL A 65 3.68 -3.84 14.23
C VAL A 65 3.14 -4.33 15.57
N GLN A 66 2.07 -3.69 16.04
CA GLN A 66 1.51 -3.98 17.35
C GLN A 66 0.49 -5.14 17.30
N GLY A 67 0.46 -5.96 18.36
CA GLY A 67 -0.58 -6.94 18.59
C GLY A 67 -0.56 -8.15 17.65
N LEU A 68 0.54 -8.39 16.94
CA LEU A 68 0.69 -9.59 16.11
C LEU A 68 0.55 -10.87 16.93
N GLN A 69 -0.13 -11.86 16.37
CA GLN A 69 -0.33 -13.17 16.98
C GLN A 69 -0.25 -14.27 15.93
N VAL A 70 0.41 -15.37 16.27
CA VAL A 70 0.31 -16.60 15.49
C VAL A 70 -0.84 -17.42 16.10
N LEU A 71 -1.89 -17.61 15.32
CA LEU A 71 -3.08 -18.34 15.73
C LEU A 71 -2.95 -19.82 15.30
N ASP A 72 -3.34 -20.72 16.19
CA ASP A 72 -3.57 -22.10 15.83
C ASP A 72 -4.92 -22.28 15.10
N LYS A 73 -5.19 -23.49 14.62
CA LYS A 73 -6.42 -23.80 13.87
C LYS A 73 -7.69 -23.50 14.66
N GLN A 74 -7.71 -23.79 15.97
CA GLN A 74 -8.89 -23.59 16.80
C GLN A 74 -9.18 -22.10 17.00
N GLN A 75 -8.17 -21.33 17.31
CA GLN A 75 -8.25 -19.88 17.45
C GLN A 75 -8.68 -19.21 16.13
N LEU A 76 -8.09 -19.66 15.00
CA LEU A 76 -8.41 -19.17 13.68
C LEU A 76 -9.89 -19.38 13.32
N LEU A 77 -10.40 -20.62 13.48
CA LEU A 77 -11.80 -20.95 13.18
C LEU A 77 -12.79 -20.34 14.17
N SER A 78 -12.37 -20.04 15.39
CA SER A 78 -13.18 -19.25 16.33
C SER A 78 -13.29 -17.79 15.90
N MET A 79 -12.24 -17.23 15.29
CA MET A 79 -12.23 -15.85 14.81
C MET A 79 -12.98 -15.68 13.48
N GLU A 80 -12.83 -16.64 12.56
CA GLU A 80 -13.43 -16.64 11.22
C GLU A 80 -14.04 -18.03 10.91
N PRO A 81 -15.25 -18.30 11.38
CA PRO A 81 -15.88 -19.63 11.28
C PRO A 81 -16.12 -20.12 9.86
N ALA A 82 -16.25 -19.17 8.89
CA ALA A 82 -16.50 -19.51 7.49
C ALA A 82 -15.20 -19.88 6.70
N LEU A 83 -14.04 -19.79 7.34
CA LEU A 83 -12.79 -20.21 6.69
C LEU A 83 -12.75 -21.73 6.47
N THR A 84 -12.04 -22.11 5.42
CA THR A 84 -11.79 -23.52 5.14
C THR A 84 -11.07 -24.22 6.29
N HIS A 85 -11.52 -25.43 6.63
CA HIS A 85 -10.89 -26.27 7.64
C HIS A 85 -9.50 -26.82 7.23
N HIS A 86 -9.06 -26.56 6.00
CA HIS A 86 -7.71 -26.91 5.55
C HIS A 86 -6.63 -25.94 6.09
N ALA A 87 -7.01 -24.72 6.48
CA ALA A 87 -6.07 -23.81 7.14
C ALA A 87 -5.67 -24.35 8.52
N ILE A 88 -4.37 -24.45 8.78
CA ILE A 88 -3.80 -25.06 10.01
C ILE A 88 -3.32 -24.01 11.01
N ALA A 89 -2.98 -22.81 10.54
CA ALA A 89 -2.52 -21.68 11.35
C ALA A 89 -2.69 -20.37 10.58
N ALA A 90 -2.57 -19.24 11.27
CA ALA A 90 -2.54 -17.92 10.64
C ALA A 90 -1.68 -16.93 11.42
N LEU A 91 -1.09 -15.96 10.73
CA LEU A 91 -0.59 -14.75 11.36
C LEU A 91 -1.73 -13.71 11.39
N TYR A 92 -2.16 -13.33 12.56
CA TYR A 92 -3.13 -12.27 12.77
C TYR A 92 -2.45 -10.93 13.03
N ALA A 93 -2.83 -9.91 12.26
CA ALA A 93 -2.36 -8.54 12.44
C ALA A 93 -3.57 -7.62 12.69
N PRO A 94 -3.87 -7.29 13.96
CA PRO A 94 -5.06 -6.52 14.33
C PRO A 94 -5.07 -5.09 13.79
N THR A 95 -3.90 -4.53 13.47
CA THR A 95 -3.76 -3.18 12.93
C THR A 95 -4.01 -3.09 11.43
N GLY A 96 -4.19 -4.22 10.74
CA GLY A 96 -4.62 -4.22 9.35
C GLY A 96 -6.00 -3.58 9.18
N GLY A 97 -6.26 -2.96 8.05
CA GLY A 97 -7.55 -2.31 7.80
C GLY A 97 -7.88 -2.17 6.33
N ILE A 98 -9.08 -1.73 6.05
CA ILE A 98 -9.58 -1.42 4.71
C ILE A 98 -9.97 0.03 4.60
N VAL A 99 -9.79 0.59 3.42
CA VAL A 99 -10.15 1.96 3.06
C VAL A 99 -10.67 1.99 1.63
N CYS A 100 -11.65 2.83 1.35
CA CYS A 100 -12.01 3.12 -0.03
C CYS A 100 -10.91 3.99 -0.67
N PRO A 101 -10.14 3.50 -1.66
CA PRO A 101 -9.05 4.27 -2.25
C PRO A 101 -9.54 5.52 -2.98
N PHE A 102 -10.74 5.49 -3.55
CA PHE A 102 -11.36 6.65 -4.18
C PHE A 102 -11.70 7.73 -3.14
N GLY A 103 -12.38 7.35 -2.06
CA GLY A 103 -12.73 8.26 -0.97
C GLY A 103 -11.50 8.90 -0.32
N LEU A 104 -10.47 8.09 -0.02
CA LEU A 104 -9.20 8.58 0.50
C LEU A 104 -8.55 9.59 -0.46
N THR A 105 -8.50 9.28 -1.76
CA THR A 105 -7.87 10.15 -2.76
C THR A 105 -8.61 11.47 -2.89
N ILE A 106 -9.94 11.43 -2.93
CA ILE A 106 -10.79 12.63 -3.02
C ILE A 106 -10.61 13.49 -1.77
N ALA A 107 -10.70 12.91 -0.58
CA ALA A 107 -10.56 13.62 0.68
C ALA A 107 -9.19 14.32 0.81
N MET A 108 -8.11 13.64 0.40
CA MET A 108 -6.76 14.23 0.36
C MET A 108 -6.69 15.39 -0.64
N ALA A 109 -7.29 15.26 -1.82
CA ALA A 109 -7.31 16.29 -2.83
C ALA A 109 -8.12 17.52 -2.39
N GLU A 110 -9.30 17.30 -1.81
CA GLU A 110 -10.15 18.39 -1.26
C GLU A 110 -9.42 19.15 -0.15
N ASN A 111 -8.80 18.44 0.77
CA ASN A 111 -8.01 19.07 1.83
C ASN A 111 -6.83 19.86 1.26
N ALA A 112 -6.13 19.34 0.26
CA ALA A 112 -5.04 20.06 -0.40
C ALA A 112 -5.56 21.34 -1.09
N ALA A 113 -6.70 21.25 -1.80
CA ALA A 113 -7.33 22.40 -2.45
C ALA A 113 -7.75 23.47 -1.45
N GLN A 114 -8.35 23.09 -0.31
CA GLN A 114 -8.71 24.01 0.78
C GLN A 114 -7.49 24.70 1.37
N ASN A 115 -6.32 24.08 1.32
CA ASN A 115 -5.04 24.65 1.74
C ASN A 115 -4.26 25.36 0.61
N GLY A 116 -4.92 25.66 -0.51
CA GLY A 116 -4.37 26.49 -1.59
C GLY A 116 -3.62 25.74 -2.68
N ALA A 117 -3.65 24.39 -2.70
CA ALA A 117 -3.06 23.62 -3.79
C ALA A 117 -3.90 23.76 -5.07
N ALA A 118 -3.23 24.00 -6.19
CA ALA A 118 -3.87 24.03 -7.51
C ALA A 118 -3.79 22.66 -8.19
N PHE A 119 -4.92 22.15 -8.69
CA PHE A 119 -5.02 20.93 -9.47
C PHE A 119 -5.12 21.25 -10.96
N LEU A 120 -4.04 21.03 -11.69
CA LEU A 120 -3.98 21.28 -13.13
C LEU A 120 -4.27 19.98 -13.88
N ARG A 121 -5.50 19.80 -14.33
CA ARG A 121 -5.92 18.62 -15.11
C ARG A 121 -5.57 18.80 -16.59
N ASN A 122 -5.46 17.66 -17.29
CA ASN A 122 -5.11 17.60 -18.74
C ASN A 122 -3.74 18.25 -19.04
N LYS A 123 -2.82 18.18 -18.08
CA LYS A 123 -1.46 18.70 -18.20
C LYS A 123 -0.49 17.51 -18.13
N ARG A 124 -0.28 16.83 -19.27
CA ARG A 124 0.72 15.77 -19.34
C ARG A 124 2.10 16.41 -19.37
N VAL A 125 2.94 16.03 -18.43
CA VAL A 125 4.36 16.42 -18.41
C VAL A 125 5.07 15.69 -19.54
N ASP A 126 5.81 16.44 -20.37
CA ASP A 126 6.63 15.91 -21.47
C ASP A 126 8.09 16.34 -21.41
N GLY A 127 8.46 17.18 -20.44
CA GLY A 127 9.84 17.57 -20.20
C GLY A 127 10.05 18.17 -18.81
N ILE A 128 11.23 17.95 -18.25
CA ILE A 128 11.69 18.60 -17.02
C ILE A 128 13.13 19.06 -17.22
N GLU A 129 13.40 20.31 -16.92
CA GLU A 129 14.72 20.93 -17.02
C GLU A 129 15.18 21.39 -15.64
N SER A 130 16.43 21.12 -15.29
CA SER A 130 17.05 21.67 -14.09
C SER A 130 17.47 23.12 -14.33
N MET A 131 17.07 24.01 -13.44
CA MET A 131 17.51 25.41 -13.43
C MET A 131 18.55 25.65 -12.34
N GLU A 132 19.08 26.86 -12.26
CA GLU A 132 19.99 27.25 -11.18
C GLU A 132 19.33 27.08 -9.80
N ARG A 133 18.04 27.39 -9.71
CA ARG A 133 17.23 27.18 -8.50
C ARG A 133 15.91 26.50 -8.86
N GLY A 134 15.82 25.18 -8.68
CA GLY A 134 14.61 24.42 -8.94
C GLY A 134 14.55 23.81 -10.33
N TYR A 135 13.34 23.74 -10.86
CA TYR A 135 13.01 22.98 -12.07
C TYR A 135 11.98 23.75 -12.90
N ARG A 136 12.08 23.59 -14.23
CA ARG A 136 11.02 23.99 -15.17
C ARG A 136 10.39 22.74 -15.75
N ILE A 137 9.07 22.64 -15.65
CA ILE A 137 8.27 21.51 -16.09
C ILE A 137 7.50 21.95 -17.35
N TYR A 138 7.62 21.21 -18.43
CA TYR A 138 6.91 21.42 -19.68
C TYR A 138 5.75 20.45 -19.79
N THR A 139 4.67 20.89 -20.42
CA THR A 139 3.48 20.08 -20.65
C THR A 139 3.09 20.07 -22.13
N THR A 140 2.45 18.99 -22.57
CA THR A 140 2.11 18.74 -23.99
C THR A 140 1.23 19.79 -24.64
N ASP A 141 0.57 20.64 -23.87
CA ASP A 141 -0.23 21.76 -24.37
C ASP A 141 0.59 23.06 -24.57
N GLY A 142 1.90 22.98 -24.45
CA GLY A 142 2.82 24.10 -24.60
C GLY A 142 2.97 25.00 -23.36
N SER A 143 2.31 24.65 -22.23
CA SER A 143 2.50 25.38 -20.98
C SER A 143 3.81 24.98 -20.28
N SER A 144 4.34 25.90 -19.46
CA SER A 144 5.47 25.57 -18.57
C SER A 144 5.24 26.11 -17.17
N TYR A 145 5.82 25.42 -16.18
CA TYR A 145 5.69 25.73 -14.76
C TYR A 145 7.07 25.68 -14.09
N GLU A 146 7.32 26.58 -13.16
CA GLU A 146 8.54 26.59 -12.37
C GLU A 146 8.26 26.17 -10.92
N ALA A 147 9.11 25.35 -10.35
CA ALA A 147 9.01 24.87 -8.99
C ALA A 147 10.39 24.69 -8.36
N SER A 148 10.51 25.03 -7.09
CA SER A 148 11.74 24.77 -6.32
C SER A 148 11.95 23.28 -6.04
N LEU A 149 10.89 22.49 -5.99
CA LEU A 149 10.88 21.06 -5.73
C LEU A 149 9.85 20.36 -6.63
N VAL A 150 10.21 19.20 -7.18
CA VAL A 150 9.31 18.32 -7.92
C VAL A 150 9.19 16.99 -7.20
N ILE A 151 7.96 16.54 -6.96
CA ILE A 151 7.66 15.23 -6.42
C ILE A 151 7.04 14.38 -7.52
N ASN A 152 7.76 13.34 -7.94
CA ASN A 152 7.27 12.39 -8.92
C ASN A 152 6.34 11.37 -8.24
N ALA A 153 5.05 11.48 -8.47
CA ALA A 153 4.02 10.56 -8.00
C ALA A 153 3.18 10.00 -9.16
N ALA A 154 3.81 9.80 -10.34
CA ALA A 154 3.14 9.44 -11.59
C ALA A 154 2.72 7.95 -11.69
N GLY A 155 2.77 7.18 -10.60
CA GLY A 155 2.30 5.80 -10.56
C GLY A 155 3.05 4.90 -11.56
N ALA A 156 2.33 4.24 -12.46
CA ALA A 156 2.90 3.35 -13.47
C ALA A 156 3.76 4.05 -14.53
N HIS A 157 3.76 5.38 -14.56
CA HIS A 157 4.56 6.22 -15.47
C HIS A 157 5.67 6.98 -14.74
N ALA A 158 6.00 6.60 -13.51
CA ALA A 158 6.99 7.31 -12.72
C ALA A 158 8.42 7.20 -13.29
N ASP A 159 8.74 6.14 -14.00
CA ASP A 159 10.01 5.98 -14.71
C ASP A 159 10.12 6.92 -15.92
N GLU A 160 9.04 7.14 -16.66
CA GLU A 160 9.00 8.11 -17.76
C GLU A 160 9.37 9.52 -17.23
N ILE A 161 8.75 9.94 -16.12
CA ILE A 161 9.04 11.25 -15.49
C ILE A 161 10.46 11.28 -14.92
N HIS A 162 10.91 10.19 -14.27
CA HIS A 162 12.27 10.11 -13.72
C HIS A 162 13.34 10.29 -14.82
N ASN A 163 13.12 9.65 -15.97
CA ASN A 163 14.08 9.62 -17.07
C ASN A 163 14.08 10.93 -17.90
N MET A 164 13.14 11.86 -17.67
CA MET A 164 13.17 13.19 -18.31
C MET A 164 14.31 14.09 -17.80
N LEU A 165 14.78 13.85 -16.57
CA LEU A 165 15.89 14.61 -16.04
C LEU A 165 17.22 14.04 -16.54
N PRO A 166 18.19 14.90 -16.95
CA PRO A 166 19.52 14.43 -17.28
C PRO A 166 20.15 13.75 -16.06
N LEU A 167 20.66 12.55 -16.29
CA LEU A 167 21.31 11.74 -15.28
C LEU A 167 22.58 12.46 -14.79
N LYS A 168 22.52 13.03 -13.58
CA LYS A 168 23.73 13.49 -12.87
C LYS A 168 24.49 12.25 -12.39
N GLU A 169 25.80 12.41 -12.12
CA GLU A 169 26.65 11.34 -11.60
C GLU A 169 25.94 10.59 -10.45
N GLY A 170 25.75 9.27 -10.61
CA GLY A 170 25.05 8.41 -9.65
C GLY A 170 23.57 8.16 -9.90
N HIS A 171 22.91 8.86 -10.82
CA HIS A 171 21.54 8.57 -11.24
C HIS A 171 21.54 7.53 -12.34
N LYS A 172 20.78 6.45 -12.17
CA LYS A 172 20.57 5.43 -13.19
C LYS A 172 19.20 5.60 -13.80
N GLU A 173 19.11 5.33 -15.11
CA GLU A 173 17.85 5.19 -15.79
C GLU A 173 16.97 4.15 -15.06
N MET A 174 15.69 4.45 -14.93
CA MET A 174 14.72 3.61 -14.23
C MET A 174 13.72 3.03 -15.24
N HIS A 175 13.40 1.76 -15.09
CA HIS A 175 12.38 1.08 -15.86
C HIS A 175 11.43 0.34 -14.93
N LEU A 176 10.15 0.66 -15.00
CA LEU A 176 9.11 -0.02 -14.26
C LEU A 176 8.56 -1.20 -15.05
N ILE A 177 8.37 -2.32 -14.38
CA ILE A 177 7.68 -3.48 -14.95
C ILE A 177 6.24 -3.45 -14.46
N ALA A 178 5.32 -3.18 -15.37
CA ALA A 178 3.90 -3.17 -15.07
C ALA A 178 3.41 -4.57 -14.67
N ARG A 179 2.69 -4.64 -13.54
CA ARG A 179 2.08 -5.88 -13.06
C ARG A 179 0.58 -5.66 -12.92
N LYS A 180 -0.22 -6.39 -13.71
CA LYS A 180 -1.68 -6.34 -13.66
C LYS A 180 -2.19 -7.03 -12.39
N GLY A 181 -3.08 -6.38 -11.66
CA GLY A 181 -3.91 -6.98 -10.62
C GLY A 181 -5.34 -7.18 -11.15
N GLU A 182 -5.93 -8.33 -10.88
CA GLU A 182 -7.32 -8.64 -11.24
C GLU A 182 -8.13 -8.83 -9.96
N TYR A 183 -9.39 -8.39 -10.00
CA TYR A 183 -10.31 -8.49 -8.87
C TYR A 183 -11.60 -9.17 -9.33
N CYS A 184 -12.09 -10.09 -8.48
CA CYS A 184 -13.42 -10.65 -8.61
C CYS A 184 -14.31 -10.00 -7.56
N LEU A 185 -15.32 -9.27 -8.00
CA LEU A 185 -16.31 -8.68 -7.08
C LEU A 185 -17.40 -9.70 -6.79
N TYR A 186 -17.56 -10.05 -5.53
CA TYR A 186 -18.63 -10.93 -5.07
C TYR A 186 -19.94 -10.17 -4.84
N ASP A 187 -21.05 -10.89 -4.84
CA ASP A 187 -22.35 -10.37 -4.43
C ASP A 187 -22.31 -9.88 -2.98
N LYS A 188 -23.13 -8.87 -2.65
CA LYS A 188 -23.18 -8.29 -1.29
C LYS A 188 -23.47 -9.32 -0.20
N ARG A 189 -24.21 -10.39 -0.50
CA ARG A 189 -24.51 -11.49 0.43
C ARG A 189 -23.26 -12.26 0.87
N ALA A 190 -22.17 -12.22 0.08
CA ALA A 190 -20.90 -12.80 0.45
C ALA A 190 -20.11 -11.93 1.44
N GLY A 191 -20.51 -10.67 1.65
CA GLY A 191 -19.79 -9.72 2.52
C GLY A 191 -19.84 -10.09 4.01
N GLU A 192 -20.74 -10.98 4.42
CA GLU A 192 -20.86 -11.46 5.81
C GLU A 192 -20.07 -12.76 6.07
N LEU A 193 -19.48 -13.37 5.01
CA LEU A 193 -18.75 -14.63 5.15
C LEU A 193 -17.47 -14.48 5.95
N VAL A 194 -16.74 -13.40 5.76
CA VAL A 194 -15.49 -13.11 6.48
C VAL A 194 -15.45 -11.66 6.91
N ASP A 195 -14.90 -11.42 8.10
CA ASP A 195 -14.76 -10.08 8.66
C ASP A 195 -13.36 -9.51 8.47
N LYS A 196 -12.33 -10.33 8.49
CA LYS A 196 -10.94 -9.95 8.34
C LYS A 196 -10.49 -9.95 6.87
N THR A 197 -9.45 -9.18 6.58
CA THR A 197 -8.76 -9.28 5.29
C THR A 197 -7.89 -10.54 5.27
N ILE A 198 -8.15 -11.43 4.32
CA ILE A 198 -7.48 -12.74 4.25
C ILE A 198 -6.38 -12.70 3.19
N PHE A 199 -5.20 -13.22 3.52
CA PHE A 199 -4.06 -13.38 2.63
C PHE A 199 -3.52 -14.81 2.71
N GLN A 200 -2.89 -15.25 1.63
CA GLN A 200 -2.05 -16.43 1.63
C GLN A 200 -0.60 -16.08 2.02
N LEU A 201 0.18 -17.07 2.44
CA LEU A 201 1.63 -16.90 2.60
C LEU A 201 2.25 -16.41 1.29
N PRO A 202 3.22 -15.48 1.35
CA PRO A 202 3.93 -15.00 0.16
C PRO A 202 4.62 -16.15 -0.58
N GLY A 203 4.29 -16.34 -1.85
CA GLY A 203 4.92 -17.28 -2.75
C GLY A 203 5.89 -16.59 -3.72
N LYS A 204 6.42 -17.38 -4.68
CA LYS A 204 7.34 -16.89 -5.73
C LYS A 204 6.78 -15.67 -6.50
N TYR A 205 5.47 -15.58 -6.65
CA TYR A 205 4.79 -14.53 -7.42
C TYR A 205 4.11 -13.44 -6.55
N GLY A 206 4.39 -13.39 -5.26
CA GLY A 206 3.79 -12.48 -4.29
C GLY A 206 2.79 -13.16 -3.36
N LYS A 207 1.83 -12.40 -2.82
CA LYS A 207 0.87 -12.90 -1.80
C LYS A 207 -0.24 -13.82 -2.36
N GLY A 208 -0.17 -14.17 -3.64
CA GLY A 208 -1.14 -15.09 -4.26
C GLY A 208 -2.53 -14.49 -4.47
N ILE A 209 -3.39 -15.30 -5.07
CA ILE A 209 -4.83 -15.09 -5.22
C ILE A 209 -5.50 -15.88 -4.08
N LEU A 210 -6.47 -15.29 -3.44
CA LEU A 210 -7.39 -15.97 -2.53
C LEU A 210 -8.52 -16.58 -3.32
#